data_877a0d2137bfc7535ee6b56ef1dc60ba
#
_entry.id   877a0d2137bfc7535ee6b56ef1dc60ba
#
_cell.length_a   1.000
_cell.length_b   1.000
_cell.length_c   1.000
_cell.angle_alpha   90.00
_cell.angle_beta   90.00
_cell.angle_gamma   90.00
#
_symmetry.space_group_name_H-M   'P 1'
#
loop_
_entity.id
_entity.type
_entity.pdbx_description
1 polymer ?
#
loop_
_entity_poly.entity_id
_entity_poly.type
_entity_poly.pdbx_seq_one_letter_code
_entity_poly.pdbx_strand_id
1 'polypeptide(L)'
;MKEFDLDRLIAESPCPLIVTCRPLREGGSFAGAETERLEILGRASALDCAFVDIEWDAISEFRNKGSSTRIIISRHFHESMPADLKVRYSTMRSQADAVKLVGYAHQIADTIAMVELITKADSPVIAIAMGPSGLMTRLIAPCFDACLLTYAAGRTGTGTAPGQITVSEMINRFGVDRVNADTRINIHLYANPAQEAAVIAGCRGNGSQLHVPVLVNAAQIDPVSKALSRLNSRISVSLYCPA
;
A
#
# COMPACT_ATOMS: atom_id res chain seq x y z
N MET A 1 -9.42 5.76 26.22
CA MET A 1 -8.30 5.21 25.42
C MET A 1 -7.47 4.35 26.36
N LYS A 2 -7.12 3.09 25.99
CA LYS A 2 -6.10 2.38 26.76
C LYS A 2 -4.79 3.15 26.61
N GLU A 3 -4.17 3.47 27.74
CA GLU A 3 -2.86 4.11 27.75
C GLU A 3 -1.84 3.14 27.09
N PHE A 4 -1.33 3.51 25.93
CA PHE A 4 -0.28 2.74 25.27
C PHE A 4 1.07 3.17 25.83
N ASP A 5 1.80 2.23 26.38
CA ASP A 5 3.21 2.44 26.72
C ASP A 5 4.04 2.42 25.44
N LEU A 6 4.20 3.60 24.84
CA LEU A 6 4.92 3.77 23.57
C LEU A 6 6.40 3.42 23.72
N ASP A 7 7.00 3.73 24.87
CA ASP A 7 8.42 3.47 25.13
C ASP A 7 8.69 1.97 25.12
N ARG A 8 7.82 1.23 25.81
CA ARG A 8 7.92 -0.22 25.85
C ARG A 8 7.65 -0.86 24.48
N LEU A 9 6.67 -0.38 23.74
CA LEU A 9 6.37 -0.90 22.40
C LEU A 9 7.54 -0.73 21.45
N ILE A 10 8.23 0.42 21.49
CA ILE A 10 9.38 0.68 20.62
C ILE A 10 10.59 -0.16 21.07
N ALA A 11 10.86 -0.22 22.39
CA ALA A 11 12.01 -0.92 22.93
C ALA A 11 11.92 -2.45 22.78
N GLU A 12 10.74 -3.03 22.93
CA GLU A 12 10.52 -4.49 22.91
C GLU A 12 10.13 -5.03 21.52
N SER A 13 9.96 -4.17 20.50
CA SER A 13 9.55 -4.64 19.18
C SER A 13 10.65 -5.47 18.51
N PRO A 14 10.32 -6.69 18.04
CA PRO A 14 11.28 -7.52 17.29
C PRO A 14 11.52 -7.03 15.86
N CYS A 15 10.77 -6.02 15.40
CA CYS A 15 10.80 -5.48 14.05
C CYS A 15 10.87 -3.95 14.05
N PRO A 16 11.43 -3.33 12.99
CA PRO A 16 11.34 -1.89 12.82
C PRO A 16 9.89 -1.41 12.83
N LEU A 17 9.60 -0.35 13.60
CA LEU A 17 8.26 0.19 13.75
C LEU A 17 8.04 1.44 12.90
N ILE A 18 6.83 1.53 12.33
CA ILE A 18 6.25 2.76 11.81
C ILE A 18 5.19 3.22 12.80
N VAL A 19 5.42 4.36 13.42
CA VAL A 19 4.45 4.95 14.34
C VAL A 19 3.56 5.92 13.58
N THR A 20 2.26 5.67 13.67
CA THR A 20 1.21 6.48 13.02
C THR A 20 0.16 6.88 14.05
N CYS A 21 -0.20 8.15 14.11
CA CYS A 21 -1.33 8.67 14.86
C CYS A 21 -2.30 9.35 13.88
N ARG A 22 -3.12 8.54 13.19
CA ARG A 22 -3.97 9.00 12.07
C ARG A 22 -5.16 9.80 12.56
N PRO A 23 -5.34 11.08 12.12
CA PRO A 23 -6.47 11.90 12.48
C PRO A 23 -7.75 11.49 11.74
N LEU A 24 -8.91 11.89 12.27
CA LEU A 24 -10.22 11.59 11.68
C LEU A 24 -10.32 12.07 10.22
N ARG A 25 -9.77 13.24 9.89
CA ARG A 25 -9.82 13.82 8.53
C ARG A 25 -9.13 12.95 7.46
N GLU A 26 -8.27 12.03 7.88
CA GLU A 26 -7.61 11.04 7.00
C GLU A 26 -8.01 9.59 7.35
N GLY A 27 -9.24 9.41 7.86
CA GLY A 27 -9.84 8.10 8.10
C GLY A 27 -9.27 7.34 9.30
N GLY A 28 -8.54 8.03 10.19
CA GLY A 28 -8.04 7.45 11.44
C GLY A 28 -9.04 7.56 12.58
N SER A 29 -8.56 7.31 13.80
CA SER A 29 -9.37 7.33 15.03
C SER A 29 -8.96 8.43 16.02
N PHE A 30 -7.93 9.22 15.71
CA PHE A 30 -7.49 10.27 16.61
C PHE A 30 -8.39 11.51 16.46
N ALA A 31 -9.04 11.90 17.57
CA ALA A 31 -9.99 13.01 17.65
C ALA A 31 -9.51 14.16 18.56
N GLY A 32 -8.27 14.08 19.08
CA GLY A 32 -7.66 15.12 19.92
C GLY A 32 -7.13 16.30 19.13
N ALA A 33 -6.47 17.23 19.83
CA ALA A 33 -5.85 18.39 19.23
C ALA A 33 -4.64 17.99 18.35
N GLU A 34 -4.41 18.73 17.27
CA GLU A 34 -3.27 18.47 16.36
C GLU A 34 -1.93 18.53 17.10
N THR A 35 -1.78 19.46 18.04
CA THR A 35 -0.58 19.58 18.89
C THR A 35 -0.30 18.30 19.68
N GLU A 36 -1.32 17.72 20.32
CA GLU A 36 -1.20 16.44 21.06
C GLU A 36 -0.78 15.31 20.13
N ARG A 37 -1.36 15.26 18.93
CA ARG A 37 -1.03 14.26 17.92
C ARG A 37 0.45 14.35 17.50
N LEU A 38 0.91 15.56 17.19
CA LEU A 38 2.29 15.81 16.81
C LEU A 38 3.27 15.57 17.96
N GLU A 39 2.86 15.79 19.21
CA GLU A 39 3.66 15.44 20.39
C GLU A 39 3.84 13.92 20.54
N ILE A 40 2.79 13.12 20.32
CA ILE A 40 2.88 11.65 20.31
C ILE A 40 3.89 11.18 19.26
N LEU A 41 3.80 11.71 18.05
CA LEU A 41 4.72 11.37 16.95
C LEU A 41 6.15 11.88 17.23
N GLY A 42 6.28 13.06 17.82
CA GLY A 42 7.55 13.60 18.26
C GLY A 42 8.21 12.77 19.38
N ARG A 43 7.42 12.21 20.31
CA ARG A 43 7.92 11.26 21.32
C ARG A 43 8.38 9.96 20.67
N ALA A 44 7.60 9.41 19.72
CA ALA A 44 8.02 8.23 18.99
C ALA A 44 9.35 8.43 18.25
N SER A 45 9.54 9.60 17.64
CA SER A 45 10.79 9.91 16.95
C SER A 45 11.96 10.07 17.94
N ALA A 46 11.74 10.65 19.13
CA ALA A 46 12.75 10.78 20.18
C ALA A 46 13.22 9.43 20.73
N LEU A 47 12.41 8.38 20.58
CA LEU A 47 12.74 6.99 20.93
C LEU A 47 13.38 6.23 19.76
N ASP A 48 13.76 6.92 18.69
CA ASP A 48 14.40 6.39 17.49
C ASP A 48 13.63 5.20 16.84
N CYS A 49 12.29 5.30 16.78
CA CYS A 49 11.52 4.35 15.97
C CYS A 49 11.95 4.44 14.49
N ALA A 50 11.78 3.39 13.72
CA ALA A 50 12.27 3.34 12.34
C ALA A 50 11.66 4.42 11.45
N PHE A 51 10.35 4.65 11.60
CA PHE A 51 9.61 5.69 10.86
C PHE A 51 8.51 6.31 11.71
N VAL A 52 8.22 7.57 11.44
CA VAL A 52 6.96 8.23 11.77
C VAL A 52 6.20 8.55 10.48
N ASP A 53 4.88 8.33 10.49
CA ASP A 53 3.98 8.60 9.36
C ASP A 53 3.18 9.87 9.68
N ILE A 54 3.44 10.94 8.95
CA ILE A 54 2.86 12.29 9.11
C ILE A 54 2.03 12.64 7.89
N GLU A 55 0.88 13.23 8.10
CA GLU A 55 0.06 13.77 7.01
C GLU A 55 0.76 14.97 6.34
N TRP A 56 0.60 15.07 5.02
CA TRP A 56 1.24 16.13 4.23
C TRP A 56 0.89 17.55 4.70
N ASP A 57 -0.35 17.75 5.16
CA ASP A 57 -0.81 19.05 5.65
C ASP A 57 -0.24 19.43 7.02
N ALA A 58 0.35 18.49 7.75
CA ALA A 58 0.93 18.70 9.08
C ALA A 58 2.46 18.71 9.12
N ILE A 59 3.14 18.40 8.00
CA ILE A 59 4.60 18.24 8.00
C ILE A 59 5.35 19.51 8.41
N SER A 60 4.84 20.68 8.06
CA SER A 60 5.47 21.96 8.40
C SER A 60 5.49 22.25 9.91
N GLU A 61 4.55 21.68 10.65
CA GLU A 61 4.46 21.83 12.10
C GLU A 61 5.19 20.74 12.88
N PHE A 62 5.45 19.60 12.23
CA PHE A 62 6.13 18.48 12.87
C PHE A 62 7.62 18.78 13.12
N ARG A 63 8.10 18.35 14.29
CA ARG A 63 9.52 18.43 14.67
C ARG A 63 10.03 17.02 14.96
N ASN A 64 10.82 16.49 14.04
CA ASN A 64 11.55 15.25 14.27
C ASN A 64 12.57 15.47 15.41
N LYS A 65 12.50 14.65 16.44
CA LYS A 65 13.38 14.72 17.62
C LYS A 65 14.41 13.60 17.66
N GLY A 66 14.22 12.57 16.82
CA GLY A 66 15.12 11.43 16.71
C GLY A 66 16.26 11.70 15.73
N SER A 67 17.40 11.07 15.97
CA SER A 67 18.58 11.17 15.09
C SER A 67 18.51 10.16 13.94
N SER A 68 17.82 9.03 14.12
CA SER A 68 17.72 7.93 13.16
C SER A 68 16.32 7.72 12.57
N THR A 69 15.30 8.32 13.17
CA THR A 69 13.92 8.18 12.69
C THR A 69 13.71 8.84 11.34
N ARG A 70 13.25 8.07 10.37
CA ARG A 70 12.88 8.54 9.03
C ARG A 70 11.43 8.98 8.98
N ILE A 71 11.11 9.88 8.05
CA ILE A 71 9.78 10.46 7.90
C ILE A 71 9.08 9.89 6.66
N ILE A 72 7.88 9.38 6.86
CA ILE A 72 6.92 9.10 5.80
C ILE A 72 5.92 10.26 5.75
N ILE A 73 5.85 10.97 4.64
CA ILE A 73 4.75 11.92 4.40
C ILE A 73 3.61 11.20 3.70
N SER A 74 2.41 11.28 4.26
CA SER A 74 1.26 10.54 3.77
C SER A 74 0.08 11.42 3.37
N ARG A 75 -0.73 10.92 2.42
CA ARG A 75 -2.05 11.46 2.06
C ARG A 75 -3.01 10.32 1.71
N HIS A 76 -4.22 10.38 2.28
CA HIS A 76 -5.28 9.40 2.05
C HIS A 76 -6.48 10.05 1.35
N PHE A 77 -6.96 9.41 0.30
CA PHE A 77 -8.12 9.81 -0.49
C PHE A 77 -9.19 8.72 -0.36
N HIS A 78 -10.16 8.95 0.51
CA HIS A 78 -11.15 7.93 0.89
C HIS A 78 -12.31 7.81 -0.10
N GLU A 79 -12.56 8.82 -0.92
CA GLU A 79 -13.69 8.85 -1.83
C GLU A 79 -13.35 8.28 -3.22
N SER A 80 -12.16 8.58 -3.73
CA SER A 80 -11.75 8.16 -5.07
C SER A 80 -10.24 8.16 -5.25
N MET A 81 -9.76 7.64 -6.36
CA MET A 81 -8.37 7.75 -6.80
C MET A 81 -8.12 9.15 -7.37
N PRO A 82 -7.18 9.96 -6.85
CA PRO A 82 -6.91 11.27 -7.40
C PRO A 82 -6.23 11.17 -8.79
N ALA A 83 -6.64 12.03 -9.71
CA ALA A 83 -6.08 12.06 -11.06
C ALA A 83 -4.63 12.59 -11.12
N ASP A 84 -4.21 13.33 -10.11
CA ASP A 84 -2.92 14.03 -10.03
C ASP A 84 -1.87 13.33 -9.13
N LEU A 85 -1.98 11.99 -8.94
CA LEU A 85 -1.07 11.20 -8.10
C LEU A 85 0.41 11.48 -8.38
N LYS A 86 0.80 11.53 -9.66
CA LYS A 86 2.18 11.78 -10.07
C LYS A 86 2.67 13.16 -9.64
N VAL A 87 1.82 14.18 -9.75
CA VAL A 87 2.16 15.56 -9.33
C VAL A 87 2.33 15.59 -7.82
N ARG A 88 1.41 14.97 -7.07
CA ARG A 88 1.49 14.87 -5.61
C ARG A 88 2.76 14.15 -5.16
N TYR A 89 3.06 13.00 -5.74
CA TYR A 89 4.30 12.29 -5.45
C TYR A 89 5.53 13.18 -5.68
N SER A 90 5.61 13.83 -6.84
CA SER A 90 6.73 14.71 -7.17
C SER A 90 6.89 15.90 -6.22
N THR A 91 5.78 16.44 -5.71
CA THR A 91 5.79 17.55 -4.74
C THR A 91 6.20 17.07 -3.35
N MET A 92 5.73 15.90 -2.93
CA MET A 92 5.95 15.40 -1.56
C MET A 92 7.35 14.80 -1.38
N ARG A 93 7.92 14.15 -2.39
CA ARG A 93 9.17 13.37 -2.27
C ARG A 93 10.41 14.17 -1.88
N SER A 94 10.41 15.48 -2.09
CA SER A 94 11.52 16.36 -1.69
C SER A 94 11.48 16.75 -0.21
N GLN A 95 10.43 16.37 0.51
CA GLN A 95 10.16 16.84 1.88
C GLN A 95 10.29 15.71 2.92
N ALA A 96 10.53 14.46 2.51
CA ALA A 96 10.61 13.32 3.41
C ALA A 96 11.42 12.17 2.84
N ASP A 97 11.71 11.17 3.70
CA ASP A 97 12.45 9.96 3.33
C ASP A 97 11.60 9.00 2.48
N ALA A 98 10.28 9.04 2.63
CA ALA A 98 9.35 8.28 1.83
C ALA A 98 7.99 9.00 1.67
N VAL A 99 7.31 8.74 0.55
CA VAL A 99 5.97 9.25 0.28
C VAL A 99 4.96 8.11 0.36
N LYS A 100 3.85 8.33 1.08
CA LYS A 100 2.73 7.40 1.11
C LYS A 100 1.49 8.04 0.50
N LEU A 101 1.01 7.44 -0.59
CA LEU A 101 -0.22 7.83 -1.27
C LEU A 101 -1.22 6.67 -1.24
N VAL A 102 -2.42 6.95 -0.75
CA VAL A 102 -3.49 5.97 -0.60
C VAL A 102 -4.75 6.53 -1.24
N GLY A 103 -5.29 5.84 -2.25
CA GLY A 103 -6.52 6.24 -2.94
C GLY A 103 -7.56 5.13 -2.95
N TYR A 104 -8.85 5.47 -3.05
CA TYR A 104 -9.92 4.49 -3.11
C TYR A 104 -10.19 4.09 -4.57
N ALA A 105 -10.22 2.78 -4.84
CA ALA A 105 -10.53 2.21 -6.14
C ALA A 105 -11.92 1.55 -6.12
N HIS A 106 -12.88 2.16 -6.80
CA HIS A 106 -14.22 1.59 -6.98
C HIS A 106 -14.22 0.46 -8.00
N GLN A 107 -13.36 0.57 -8.99
CA GLN A 107 -13.17 -0.38 -10.07
C GLN A 107 -11.69 -0.54 -10.39
N ILE A 108 -11.35 -1.59 -11.11
CA ILE A 108 -9.95 -1.91 -11.39
C ILE A 108 -9.25 -0.83 -12.23
N ALA A 109 -9.95 -0.14 -13.11
CA ALA A 109 -9.40 0.96 -13.89
C ALA A 109 -8.84 2.08 -13.02
N ASP A 110 -9.42 2.33 -11.85
CA ASP A 110 -8.96 3.35 -10.92
C ASP A 110 -7.56 3.01 -10.34
N THR A 111 -7.17 1.74 -10.34
CA THR A 111 -5.86 1.32 -9.81
C THR A 111 -4.70 1.60 -10.77
N ILE A 112 -4.97 1.86 -12.07
CA ILE A 112 -3.93 2.00 -13.10
C ILE A 112 -2.93 3.10 -12.75
N ALA A 113 -3.42 4.26 -12.30
CA ALA A 113 -2.56 5.37 -11.90
C ALA A 113 -1.65 5.01 -10.71
N MET A 114 -2.16 4.20 -9.77
CA MET A 114 -1.38 3.72 -8.62
C MET A 114 -0.34 2.68 -9.05
N VAL A 115 -0.69 1.76 -9.96
CA VAL A 115 0.27 0.81 -10.55
C VAL A 115 1.34 1.55 -11.34
N GLU A 116 0.96 2.60 -12.08
CA GLU A 116 1.93 3.44 -12.78
C GLU A 116 2.91 4.09 -11.78
N LEU A 117 2.43 4.61 -10.66
CA LEU A 117 3.28 5.16 -9.61
C LEU A 117 4.23 4.09 -9.04
N ILE A 118 3.72 2.89 -8.70
CA ILE A 118 4.52 1.76 -8.20
C ILE A 118 5.67 1.42 -9.17
N THR A 119 5.36 1.37 -10.48
CA THR A 119 6.32 0.90 -11.50
C THR A 119 7.34 1.94 -11.92
N LYS A 120 7.08 3.23 -11.68
CA LYS A 120 7.89 4.35 -12.17
C LYS A 120 8.46 5.25 -11.07
N ALA A 121 8.20 4.96 -9.79
CA ALA A 121 8.77 5.71 -8.69
C ALA A 121 10.31 5.58 -8.70
N ASP A 122 10.98 6.69 -8.42
CA ASP A 122 12.44 6.83 -8.37
C ASP A 122 12.95 7.19 -6.97
N SER A 123 12.06 7.24 -6.00
CA SER A 123 12.33 7.49 -4.57
C SER A 123 11.39 6.62 -3.73
N PRO A 124 11.71 6.36 -2.44
CA PRO A 124 10.89 5.49 -1.61
C PRO A 124 9.41 5.88 -1.58
N VAL A 125 8.55 4.93 -1.93
CA VAL A 125 7.10 5.15 -2.03
C VAL A 125 6.32 4.02 -1.36
N ILE A 126 5.17 4.37 -0.80
CA ILE A 126 4.12 3.46 -0.36
C ILE A 126 2.86 3.85 -1.15
N ALA A 127 2.52 3.07 -2.16
CA ALA A 127 1.43 3.38 -3.10
C ALA A 127 0.35 2.30 -3.01
N ILE A 128 -0.83 2.67 -2.49
CA ILE A 128 -1.88 1.71 -2.13
C ILE A 128 -3.22 2.17 -2.68
N ALA A 129 -3.89 1.28 -3.40
CA ALA A 129 -5.31 1.40 -3.64
C ALA A 129 -6.10 0.69 -2.52
N MET A 130 -7.09 1.37 -1.95
CA MET A 130 -8.08 0.79 -1.04
C MET A 130 -9.26 0.23 -1.82
N GLY A 131 -10.11 -0.54 -1.13
CA GLY A 131 -11.28 -1.17 -1.70
C GLY A 131 -10.98 -2.55 -2.31
N PRO A 132 -12.03 -3.29 -2.72
CA PRO A 132 -11.89 -4.65 -3.26
C PRO A 132 -10.99 -4.72 -4.49
N SER A 133 -11.05 -3.71 -5.37
CA SER A 133 -10.22 -3.63 -6.57
C SER A 133 -8.75 -3.27 -6.28
N GLY A 134 -8.43 -2.86 -5.05
CA GLY A 134 -7.10 -2.39 -4.67
C GLY A 134 -6.07 -3.47 -4.33
N LEU A 135 -6.47 -4.74 -4.20
CA LEU A 135 -5.60 -5.84 -3.79
C LEU A 135 -4.34 -5.94 -4.67
N MET A 136 -4.49 -5.75 -5.97
CA MET A 136 -3.39 -5.82 -6.93
C MET A 136 -2.20 -4.94 -6.50
N THR A 137 -2.44 -3.69 -6.10
CA THR A 137 -1.36 -2.76 -5.71
C THR A 137 -0.56 -3.26 -4.51
N ARG A 138 -1.22 -3.95 -3.57
CA ARG A 138 -0.57 -4.51 -2.38
C ARG A 138 0.30 -5.71 -2.71
N LEU A 139 -0.10 -6.52 -3.68
CA LEU A 139 0.62 -7.73 -4.09
C LEU A 139 1.83 -7.40 -4.95
N ILE A 140 1.72 -6.41 -5.86
CA ILE A 140 2.80 -6.09 -6.79
C ILE A 140 3.87 -5.15 -6.19
N ALA A 141 3.52 -4.33 -5.20
CA ALA A 141 4.46 -3.37 -4.62
C ALA A 141 5.81 -3.99 -4.21
N PRO A 142 5.88 -5.14 -3.54
CA PRO A 142 7.14 -5.76 -3.15
C PRO A 142 8.04 -6.22 -4.32
N CYS A 143 7.52 -6.20 -5.55
CA CYS A 143 8.31 -6.49 -6.76
C CYS A 143 9.10 -5.27 -7.28
N PHE A 144 9.03 -4.10 -6.65
CA PHE A 144 9.65 -2.86 -7.10
C PHE A 144 10.48 -2.22 -5.99
N ASP A 145 11.76 -1.99 -6.24
CA ASP A 145 12.73 -1.52 -5.24
C ASP A 145 12.39 -0.16 -4.63
N ALA A 146 11.72 0.72 -5.38
CA ALA A 146 11.26 1.99 -4.84
C ALA A 146 10.08 1.84 -3.87
N CYS A 147 9.38 0.70 -3.85
CA CYS A 147 8.29 0.46 -2.91
C CYS A 147 8.83 0.08 -1.55
N LEU A 148 8.72 0.98 -0.58
CA LEU A 148 9.25 0.79 0.77
C LEU A 148 8.64 -0.41 1.47
N LEU A 149 7.31 -0.60 1.34
CA LEU A 149 6.56 -1.69 1.94
C LEU A 149 5.15 -1.79 1.38
N THR A 150 4.45 -2.85 1.78
CA THR A 150 3.00 -3.03 1.63
C THR A 150 2.35 -3.27 2.99
N TYR A 151 1.02 -3.24 3.05
CA TYR A 151 0.27 -3.44 4.28
C TYR A 151 -0.63 -4.67 4.20
N ALA A 152 -0.54 -5.51 5.22
CA ALA A 152 -1.43 -6.64 5.45
C ALA A 152 -2.04 -6.57 6.85
N ALA A 153 -3.17 -7.24 7.06
CA ALA A 153 -3.75 -7.41 8.39
C ALA A 153 -3.01 -8.50 9.17
N GLY A 154 -2.84 -8.31 10.48
CA GLY A 154 -2.25 -9.35 11.33
C GLY A 154 -3.13 -10.59 11.44
N ARG A 155 -4.46 -10.41 11.50
CA ARG A 155 -5.50 -11.46 11.57
C ARG A 155 -6.73 -11.06 10.76
N THR A 156 -7.56 -12.03 10.40
CA THR A 156 -8.86 -11.78 9.76
C THR A 156 -9.70 -10.84 10.62
N GLY A 157 -10.31 -9.83 10.00
CA GLY A 157 -11.15 -8.84 10.68
C GLY A 157 -10.39 -7.73 11.44
N THR A 158 -9.06 -7.74 11.45
CA THR A 158 -8.24 -6.68 12.08
C THR A 158 -7.64 -5.68 11.07
N GLY A 159 -8.07 -5.75 9.81
CA GLY A 159 -7.61 -4.81 8.77
C GLY A 159 -7.99 -3.37 9.11
N THR A 160 -7.05 -2.45 8.88
CA THR A 160 -7.22 -1.01 9.12
C THR A 160 -7.74 -0.26 7.89
N ALA A 161 -7.87 -0.95 6.75
CA ALA A 161 -8.36 -0.39 5.50
C ALA A 161 -9.12 -1.43 4.66
N PRO A 162 -10.14 -1.02 3.87
CA PRO A 162 -10.86 -1.92 2.97
C PRO A 162 -9.93 -2.61 1.96
N GLY A 163 -10.19 -3.90 1.68
CA GLY A 163 -9.40 -4.70 0.74
C GLY A 163 -8.05 -5.21 1.29
N GLN A 164 -7.80 -5.07 2.58
CA GLN A 164 -6.61 -5.58 3.23
C GLN A 164 -6.77 -7.08 3.53
N ILE A 165 -5.87 -7.90 2.99
CA ILE A 165 -5.76 -9.34 3.30
C ILE A 165 -4.77 -9.57 4.44
N THR A 166 -4.77 -10.78 5.02
CA THR A 166 -3.87 -11.12 6.11
C THR A 166 -2.43 -11.37 5.65
N VAL A 167 -1.47 -11.22 6.57
CA VAL A 167 -0.07 -11.62 6.33
C VAL A 167 0.00 -13.10 5.90
N SER A 168 -0.78 -13.96 6.56
CA SER A 168 -0.84 -15.40 6.22
C SER A 168 -1.31 -15.64 4.79
N GLU A 169 -2.32 -14.91 4.31
CA GLU A 169 -2.78 -14.99 2.91
C GLU A 169 -1.75 -14.46 1.94
N MET A 170 -1.09 -13.32 2.24
CA MET A 170 -0.02 -12.79 1.41
C MET A 170 1.12 -13.78 1.21
N ILE A 171 1.55 -14.44 2.29
CA ILE A 171 2.66 -15.41 2.27
C ILE A 171 2.22 -16.72 1.64
N ASN A 172 1.19 -17.39 2.23
CA ASN A 172 0.86 -18.76 1.88
C ASN A 172 0.16 -18.91 0.54
N ARG A 173 -0.56 -17.86 0.11
CA ARG A 173 -1.32 -17.86 -1.15
C ARG A 173 -0.55 -17.24 -2.29
N PHE A 174 0.03 -16.06 -2.07
CA PHE A 174 0.67 -15.27 -3.11
C PHE A 174 2.20 -15.35 -3.11
N GLY A 175 2.82 -15.85 -2.03
CA GLY A 175 4.27 -15.97 -1.92
C GLY A 175 4.99 -14.62 -1.89
N VAL A 176 4.35 -13.60 -1.33
CA VAL A 176 4.86 -12.22 -1.32
C VAL A 176 6.17 -12.07 -0.55
N ASP A 177 6.44 -12.97 0.37
CA ASP A 177 7.71 -13.06 1.12
C ASP A 177 8.93 -13.47 0.26
N ARG A 178 8.70 -13.94 -0.96
CA ARG A 178 9.73 -14.46 -1.88
C ARG A 178 9.91 -13.63 -3.14
N VAL A 179 9.05 -12.63 -3.37
CA VAL A 179 9.15 -11.77 -4.56
C VAL A 179 10.27 -10.74 -4.42
N ASN A 180 10.79 -10.29 -5.55
CA ASN A 180 11.85 -9.29 -5.65
C ASN A 180 11.79 -8.55 -6.99
N ALA A 181 12.80 -7.72 -7.28
CA ALA A 181 12.88 -6.93 -8.50
C ALA A 181 12.95 -7.75 -9.81
N ASP A 182 13.26 -9.04 -9.76
CA ASP A 182 13.31 -9.93 -10.93
C ASP A 182 12.00 -10.71 -11.15
N THR A 183 11.07 -10.63 -10.20
CA THR A 183 9.80 -11.37 -10.24
C THR A 183 8.95 -10.90 -11.43
N ARG A 184 8.49 -11.87 -12.25
CA ARG A 184 7.48 -11.63 -13.30
C ARG A 184 6.08 -11.58 -12.69
N ILE A 185 5.29 -10.61 -13.11
CA ILE A 185 3.95 -10.35 -12.60
C ILE A 185 2.94 -10.79 -13.66
N ASN A 186 2.13 -11.79 -13.34
CA ASN A 186 1.08 -12.33 -14.21
C ASN A 186 -0.28 -11.91 -13.65
N ILE A 187 -0.97 -10.97 -14.30
CA ILE A 187 -2.29 -10.49 -13.91
C ILE A 187 -3.34 -11.32 -14.65
N HIS A 188 -4.22 -11.98 -13.92
CA HIS A 188 -5.29 -12.81 -14.45
C HIS A 188 -6.62 -12.07 -14.32
N LEU A 189 -7.11 -11.49 -15.42
CA LEU A 189 -8.40 -10.83 -15.46
C LEU A 189 -9.52 -11.87 -15.55
N TYR A 190 -10.57 -11.71 -14.75
CA TYR A 190 -11.80 -12.51 -14.83
C TYR A 190 -13.02 -11.62 -14.65
N ALA A 191 -14.11 -11.90 -15.40
CA ALA A 191 -15.31 -11.07 -15.39
C ALA A 191 -16.48 -11.70 -14.64
N ASN A 192 -16.43 -13.00 -14.35
CA ASN A 192 -17.47 -13.71 -13.63
C ASN A 192 -17.05 -13.94 -12.17
N PRO A 193 -17.71 -13.31 -11.18
CA PRO A 193 -17.40 -13.52 -9.75
C PRO A 193 -17.45 -14.99 -9.31
N ALA A 194 -18.27 -15.84 -9.97
CA ALA A 194 -18.31 -17.27 -9.66
C ALA A 194 -16.98 -18.00 -9.96
N GLN A 195 -16.11 -17.43 -10.78
CA GLN A 195 -14.78 -17.96 -11.09
C GLN A 195 -13.72 -17.61 -10.04
N GLU A 196 -14.02 -16.70 -9.12
CA GLU A 196 -13.04 -16.16 -8.17
C GLU A 196 -12.26 -17.24 -7.42
N ALA A 197 -12.95 -18.22 -6.86
CA ALA A 197 -12.30 -19.29 -6.11
C ALA A 197 -11.32 -20.11 -6.96
N ALA A 198 -11.69 -20.40 -8.22
CA ALA A 198 -10.85 -21.17 -9.15
C ALA A 198 -9.65 -20.34 -9.65
N VAL A 199 -9.86 -19.04 -9.97
CA VAL A 199 -8.77 -18.12 -10.36
C VAL A 199 -7.76 -18.00 -9.23
N ILE A 200 -8.25 -17.78 -8.02
CA ILE A 200 -7.42 -17.64 -6.84
C ILE A 200 -6.66 -18.94 -6.52
N ALA A 201 -7.29 -20.12 -6.67
CA ALA A 201 -6.61 -21.40 -6.46
C ALA A 201 -5.44 -21.61 -7.43
N GLY A 202 -5.53 -21.05 -8.64
CA GLY A 202 -4.47 -21.06 -9.64
C GLY A 202 -3.37 -20.01 -9.43
N CYS A 203 -3.64 -18.96 -8.62
CA CYS A 203 -2.71 -17.86 -8.38
C CYS A 203 -1.74 -18.16 -7.23
N ARG A 204 -0.75 -19.03 -7.48
CA ARG A 204 0.31 -19.33 -6.49
C ARG A 204 1.63 -18.74 -6.93
N GLY A 205 2.15 -17.78 -6.17
CA GLY A 205 3.47 -17.21 -6.39
C GLY A 205 4.59 -18.17 -5.94
N ASN A 206 5.75 -18.11 -6.60
CA ASN A 206 6.92 -18.94 -6.31
C ASN A 206 8.24 -18.16 -6.24
N GLY A 207 8.18 -16.84 -6.07
CA GLY A 207 9.35 -15.96 -6.06
C GLY A 207 9.78 -15.49 -7.45
N SER A 208 9.86 -16.37 -8.46
CA SER A 208 10.14 -15.98 -9.85
C SER A 208 8.91 -15.46 -10.59
N GLN A 209 7.73 -15.84 -10.14
CA GLN A 209 6.43 -15.42 -10.69
C GLN A 209 5.45 -15.07 -9.58
N LEU A 210 4.79 -13.95 -9.72
CA LEU A 210 3.66 -13.52 -8.91
C LEU A 210 2.39 -13.58 -9.76
N HIS A 211 1.37 -14.29 -9.30
CA HIS A 211 0.09 -14.40 -9.98
C HIS A 211 -0.97 -13.58 -9.23
N VAL A 212 -1.60 -12.63 -9.89
CA VAL A 212 -2.54 -11.66 -9.29
C VAL A 212 -3.93 -11.84 -9.92
N PRO A 213 -4.93 -12.30 -9.17
CA PRO A 213 -6.30 -12.38 -9.65
C PRO A 213 -6.95 -11.00 -9.62
N VAL A 214 -7.64 -10.62 -10.69
CA VAL A 214 -8.29 -9.31 -10.82
C VAL A 214 -9.68 -9.46 -11.40
N LEU A 215 -10.70 -9.18 -10.58
CA LEU A 215 -12.08 -9.07 -11.06
C LEU A 215 -12.24 -7.78 -11.86
N VAL A 216 -12.82 -7.88 -13.03
CA VAL A 216 -13.03 -6.76 -13.95
C VAL A 216 -14.41 -6.84 -14.58
N ASN A 217 -15.04 -5.71 -14.87
CA ASN A 217 -16.23 -5.70 -15.72
C ASN A 217 -15.86 -6.14 -17.14
N ALA A 218 -16.65 -6.96 -17.79
CA ALA A 218 -16.38 -7.49 -19.12
C ALA A 218 -16.06 -6.39 -20.15
N ALA A 219 -16.75 -5.25 -20.09
CA ALA A 219 -16.49 -4.09 -20.95
C ALA A 219 -15.12 -3.40 -20.69
N GLN A 220 -14.49 -3.66 -19.56
CA GLN A 220 -13.21 -3.07 -19.18
C GLN A 220 -12.01 -3.99 -19.44
N ILE A 221 -12.22 -5.24 -19.87
CA ILE A 221 -11.13 -6.22 -20.09
C ILE A 221 -10.06 -5.63 -21.01
N ASP A 222 -10.43 -5.22 -22.21
CA ASP A 222 -9.48 -4.73 -23.21
C ASP A 222 -8.78 -3.44 -22.78
N PRO A 223 -9.48 -2.38 -22.34
CA PRO A 223 -8.79 -1.15 -21.91
C PRO A 223 -7.89 -1.36 -20.70
N VAL A 224 -8.29 -2.16 -19.71
CA VAL A 224 -7.47 -2.46 -18.53
C VAL A 224 -6.25 -3.31 -18.91
N SER A 225 -6.44 -4.37 -19.69
CA SER A 225 -5.34 -5.21 -20.18
C SER A 225 -4.30 -4.40 -20.94
N LYS A 226 -4.74 -3.56 -21.89
CA LYS A 226 -3.88 -2.69 -22.67
C LYS A 226 -3.13 -1.67 -21.82
N ALA A 227 -3.79 -1.09 -20.82
CA ALA A 227 -3.17 -0.13 -19.91
C ALA A 227 -2.10 -0.79 -19.06
N LEU A 228 -2.41 -1.89 -18.36
CA LEU A 228 -1.50 -2.59 -17.46
C LEU A 228 -0.27 -3.16 -18.19
N SER A 229 -0.44 -3.78 -19.35
CA SER A 229 0.66 -4.36 -20.13
C SER A 229 1.69 -3.33 -20.61
N ARG A 230 1.35 -2.05 -20.63
CA ARG A 230 2.24 -0.96 -21.06
C ARG A 230 3.06 -0.36 -19.93
N LEU A 231 2.70 -0.64 -18.66
CA LEU A 231 3.32 0.01 -17.52
C LEU A 231 4.74 -0.49 -17.24
N ASN A 232 4.96 -1.79 -17.42
CA ASN A 232 6.26 -2.40 -17.16
C ASN A 232 6.41 -3.71 -17.94
N SER A 233 7.60 -3.99 -18.47
CA SER A 233 7.89 -5.20 -19.26
C SER A 233 7.77 -6.52 -18.48
N ARG A 234 7.81 -6.47 -17.14
CA ARG A 234 7.61 -7.64 -16.27
C ARG A 234 6.15 -7.96 -16.02
N ILE A 235 5.21 -7.08 -16.42
CA ILE A 235 3.76 -7.28 -16.26
C ILE A 235 3.21 -7.92 -17.52
N SER A 236 2.65 -9.12 -17.38
CA SER A 236 1.81 -9.78 -18.38
C SER A 236 0.36 -9.81 -17.91
N VAL A 237 -0.57 -9.67 -18.84
CA VAL A 237 -2.01 -9.71 -18.56
C VAL A 237 -2.64 -10.77 -19.40
N SER A 238 -3.41 -11.65 -18.78
CA SER A 238 -4.17 -12.72 -19.45
C SER A 238 -5.63 -12.69 -19.00
N LEU A 239 -6.52 -13.14 -19.88
CA LEU A 239 -7.89 -13.45 -19.51
C LEU A 239 -7.92 -14.88 -18.94
N TYR A 240 -8.54 -15.05 -17.78
CA TYR A 240 -8.77 -16.38 -17.24
C TYR A 240 -9.82 -17.12 -18.07
N CYS A 241 -9.38 -18.20 -18.73
CA CYS A 241 -10.26 -19.16 -19.37
C CYS A 241 -10.27 -20.42 -18.49
N PRO A 242 -11.41 -20.82 -17.92
CA PRO A 242 -11.49 -22.12 -17.27
C PRO A 242 -11.22 -23.21 -18.31
N ALA A 243 -10.45 -24.21 -17.94
CA ALA A 243 -10.21 -25.42 -18.74
C ALA A 243 -11.48 -26.25 -18.82
#